data_3b88018912708b026b64e3b933388165
#
_entry.id   3b88018912708b026b64e3b933388165
#
_cell.length_a   1.000
_cell.length_b   1.000
_cell.length_c   1.000
_cell.angle_alpha   90.00
_cell.angle_beta   90.00
_cell.angle_gamma   90.00
#
_symmetry.space_group_name_H-M   'P 1'
#
loop_
_entity.id
_entity.type
_entity.pdbx_description
1 polymer ?
#
loop_
_entity_poly.entity_id
_entity_poly.type
_entity_poly.pdbx_seq_one_letter_code
_entity_poly.pdbx_strand_id
1 'polypeptide(L)'
;HKNFCKEDCLHFLQCLMECGWTPDSPADKYGNTSLSVACQGAGYEAGVCAVRYLVESGADVNAVNMQGQTPVMNLYGGRFWDGNIPRFAGFPRSYPYGGRSCTDEDAETLELLLEAGADINAKDNWGNTLLHYIAGSSTRGSKEAAALVMDFGSPDVSAVNNEGLSALDIAMEKNDETLVKFLLKYS
;
A
#
# COMPACT_ATOMS: atom_id res chain seq x y z
N HIS A 1 4.40 -20.29 19.71
CA HIS A 1 4.50 -20.43 18.25
C HIS A 1 4.50 -19.08 17.50
N LYS A 2 3.92 -17.98 18.03
CA LYS A 2 3.86 -16.68 17.38
C LYS A 2 5.22 -15.94 17.31
N ASN A 3 6.06 -16.08 18.31
CA ASN A 3 7.36 -15.36 18.37
C ASN A 3 8.44 -15.96 17.45
N PHE A 4 8.38 -17.25 17.17
CA PHE A 4 9.40 -17.94 16.40
C PHE A 4 9.50 -17.43 14.95
N CYS A 5 8.36 -17.18 14.31
CA CYS A 5 8.32 -16.69 12.93
C CYS A 5 8.85 -15.25 12.77
N LYS A 6 8.75 -14.43 13.82
CA LYS A 6 9.19 -13.03 13.84
C LYS A 6 10.72 -12.93 13.93
N GLU A 7 11.32 -13.65 14.86
CA GLU A 7 12.77 -13.64 15.07
C GLU A 7 13.52 -14.24 13.88
N ASP A 8 12.99 -15.31 13.28
CA ASP A 8 13.60 -15.94 12.09
C ASP A 8 13.59 -15.03 10.86
N CYS A 9 12.48 -14.29 10.61
CA CYS A 9 12.40 -13.34 9.50
C CYS A 9 13.37 -12.17 9.67
N LEU A 10 13.48 -11.62 10.88
CA LEU A 10 14.39 -10.51 11.15
C LEU A 10 15.86 -10.97 11.05
N HIS A 11 16.19 -12.15 11.58
CA HIS A 11 17.53 -12.70 11.47
C HIS A 11 17.91 -12.97 10.01
N PHE A 12 16.98 -13.48 9.20
CA PHE A 12 17.22 -13.68 7.77
C PHE A 12 17.52 -12.37 7.03
N LEU A 13 16.71 -11.32 7.28
CA LEU A 13 16.94 -9.99 6.69
C LEU A 13 18.30 -9.41 7.13
N GLN A 14 18.66 -9.57 8.39
CA GLN A 14 19.96 -9.16 8.91
C GLN A 14 21.12 -9.85 8.20
N CYS A 15 21.05 -11.17 8.02
CA CYS A 15 22.06 -11.94 7.30
C CYS A 15 22.18 -11.49 5.83
N LEU A 16 21.07 -11.16 5.17
CA LEU A 16 21.09 -10.65 3.80
C LEU A 16 21.83 -9.31 3.71
N MET A 17 21.59 -8.40 4.65
CA MET A 17 22.27 -7.11 4.69
C MET A 17 23.77 -7.25 4.98
N GLU A 18 24.15 -8.16 5.87
CA GLU A 18 25.56 -8.49 6.13
C GLU A 18 26.27 -9.07 4.90
N CYS A 19 25.52 -9.73 3.99
CA CYS A 19 26.01 -10.20 2.69
C CYS A 19 26.08 -9.12 1.62
N GLY A 20 25.82 -7.85 1.97
CA GLY A 20 25.89 -6.71 1.04
C GLY A 20 24.61 -6.46 0.24
N TRP A 21 23.50 -7.09 0.62
CA TRP A 21 22.20 -6.78 0.06
C TRP A 21 21.70 -5.44 0.61
N THR A 22 21.07 -4.61 -0.25
CA THR A 22 20.52 -3.32 0.14
C THR A 22 18.99 -3.39 0.16
N PRO A 23 18.32 -2.67 1.09
CA PRO A 23 16.85 -2.67 1.19
C PRO A 23 16.13 -2.27 -0.12
N ASP A 24 16.81 -1.44 -0.92
CA ASP A 24 16.26 -0.89 -2.17
C ASP A 24 16.61 -1.72 -3.41
N SER A 25 17.32 -2.84 -3.22
CA SER A 25 17.56 -3.77 -4.33
C SER A 25 16.24 -4.30 -4.87
N PRO A 26 16.06 -4.37 -6.22
CA PRO A 26 14.86 -4.97 -6.78
C PRO A 26 14.67 -6.41 -6.28
N ALA A 27 13.53 -6.69 -5.67
CA ALA A 27 13.20 -8.01 -5.13
C ALA A 27 12.55 -8.92 -6.17
N ASP A 28 12.04 -8.34 -7.27
CA ASP A 28 11.38 -9.08 -8.34
C ASP A 28 11.59 -8.43 -9.71
N LYS A 29 11.08 -9.13 -10.75
CA LYS A 29 11.14 -8.68 -12.16
C LYS A 29 10.29 -7.43 -12.46
N TYR A 30 9.44 -6.99 -11.54
CA TYR A 30 8.59 -5.80 -11.68
C TYR A 30 9.23 -4.57 -11.05
N GLY A 31 10.43 -4.71 -10.51
CA GLY A 31 11.15 -3.63 -9.84
C GLY A 31 10.62 -3.30 -8.44
N ASN A 32 9.82 -4.20 -7.85
CA ASN A 32 9.43 -4.02 -6.45
C ASN A 32 10.67 -4.13 -5.57
N THR A 33 10.82 -3.19 -4.64
CA THR A 33 11.81 -3.29 -3.57
C THR A 33 11.35 -4.28 -2.50
N SER A 34 12.23 -4.68 -1.61
CA SER A 34 11.86 -5.54 -0.49
C SER A 34 10.81 -4.89 0.41
N LEU A 35 10.86 -3.57 0.58
CA LEU A 35 9.83 -2.83 1.30
C LEU A 35 8.46 -2.94 0.61
N SER A 36 8.42 -2.78 -0.73
CA SER A 36 7.18 -2.95 -1.51
C SER A 36 6.57 -4.35 -1.35
N VAL A 37 7.42 -5.39 -1.37
CA VAL A 37 6.98 -6.78 -1.18
C VAL A 37 6.52 -7.02 0.26
N ALA A 38 7.22 -6.47 1.26
CA ALA A 38 6.82 -6.56 2.67
C ALA A 38 5.44 -5.91 2.91
N CYS A 39 5.18 -4.75 2.29
CA CYS A 39 3.87 -4.08 2.37
C CYS A 39 2.73 -4.94 1.81
N GLN A 40 2.95 -5.71 0.75
CA GLN A 40 1.95 -6.66 0.25
C GLN A 40 1.64 -7.78 1.25
N GLY A 41 2.56 -8.07 2.16
CA GLY A 41 2.44 -9.06 3.23
C GLY A 41 2.02 -8.51 4.59
N ALA A 42 1.79 -7.21 4.72
CA ALA A 42 1.68 -6.51 6.00
C ALA A 42 0.47 -6.89 6.88
N GLY A 43 -0.60 -7.47 6.34
CA GLY A 43 -1.73 -7.96 7.16
C GLY A 43 -1.42 -9.20 8.01
N TYR A 44 -0.14 -9.44 8.27
CA TYR A 44 0.34 -10.45 9.21
C TYR A 44 1.44 -9.82 10.07
N GLU A 45 1.52 -10.15 11.34
CA GLU A 45 2.53 -9.64 12.29
C GLU A 45 3.97 -9.71 11.74
N ALA A 46 4.30 -10.79 11.01
CA ALA A 46 5.61 -10.93 10.37
C ALA A 46 5.87 -9.87 9.27
N GLY A 47 4.83 -9.48 8.53
CA GLY A 47 4.93 -8.43 7.51
C GLY A 47 5.18 -7.06 8.11
N VAL A 48 4.43 -6.68 9.16
CA VAL A 48 4.65 -5.42 9.90
C VAL A 48 6.08 -5.33 10.43
N CYS A 49 6.59 -6.43 11.01
CA CYS A 49 7.96 -6.46 11.52
C CYS A 49 9.00 -6.31 10.42
N ALA A 50 8.76 -6.91 9.24
CA ALA A 50 9.64 -6.76 8.09
C ALA A 50 9.64 -5.31 7.57
N VAL A 51 8.46 -4.68 7.47
CA VAL A 51 8.35 -3.26 7.09
C VAL A 51 9.10 -2.37 8.06
N ARG A 52 8.87 -2.53 9.37
CA ARG A 52 9.56 -1.77 10.40
C ARG A 52 11.08 -1.90 10.29
N TYR A 53 11.58 -3.14 10.18
CA TYR A 53 13.01 -3.41 10.06
C TYR A 53 13.62 -2.76 8.80
N LEU A 54 12.93 -2.86 7.66
CA LEU A 54 13.42 -2.28 6.39
C LEU A 54 13.44 -0.75 6.45
N VAL A 55 12.42 -0.12 7.03
CA VAL A 55 12.37 1.33 7.24
C VAL A 55 13.48 1.78 8.17
N GLU A 56 13.68 1.11 9.31
CA GLU A 56 14.77 1.40 10.26
C GLU A 56 16.16 1.17 9.64
N SER A 57 16.26 0.29 8.65
CA SER A 57 17.51 0.01 7.90
C SER A 57 17.74 1.01 6.76
N GLY A 58 16.90 2.03 6.60
CA GLY A 58 17.06 3.10 5.63
C GLY A 58 16.51 2.80 4.24
N ALA A 59 15.53 1.89 4.13
CA ALA A 59 14.81 1.67 2.87
C ALA A 59 14.14 2.96 2.38
N ASP A 60 14.21 3.23 1.08
CA ASP A 60 13.49 4.33 0.47
C ASP A 60 11.98 4.03 0.43
N VAL A 61 11.22 4.72 1.30
CA VAL A 61 9.77 4.57 1.41
C VAL A 61 9.00 5.09 0.19
N ASN A 62 9.69 5.83 -0.69
CA ASN A 62 9.13 6.40 -1.92
C ASN A 62 9.69 5.74 -3.20
N ALA A 63 10.49 4.67 -3.07
CA ALA A 63 10.98 3.92 -4.22
C ALA A 63 9.82 3.37 -5.04
N VAL A 64 9.84 3.60 -6.36
CA VAL A 64 8.77 3.17 -7.25
C VAL A 64 9.15 1.92 -8.04
N ASN A 65 8.19 1.05 -8.26
CA ASN A 65 8.33 -0.09 -9.16
C ASN A 65 8.10 0.32 -10.63
N MET A 66 8.14 -0.63 -11.57
CA MET A 66 7.92 -0.37 -13.01
C MET A 66 6.52 0.19 -13.30
N GLN A 67 5.56 0.03 -12.41
CA GLN A 67 4.21 0.57 -12.51
C GLN A 67 4.09 1.98 -11.88
N GLY A 68 5.17 2.55 -11.36
CA GLY A 68 5.16 3.81 -10.65
C GLY A 68 4.58 3.73 -9.23
N GLN A 69 4.35 2.52 -8.71
CA GLN A 69 3.75 2.31 -7.40
C GLN A 69 4.79 2.44 -6.30
N THR A 70 4.47 3.20 -5.27
CA THR A 70 5.25 3.30 -4.03
C THR A 70 4.93 2.13 -3.08
N PRO A 71 5.77 1.84 -2.07
CA PRO A 71 5.47 0.81 -1.07
C PRO A 71 4.12 0.97 -0.38
N VAL A 72 3.71 2.21 -0.06
CA VAL A 72 2.43 2.47 0.60
C VAL A 72 1.22 2.17 -0.32
N MET A 73 1.35 2.36 -1.63
CA MET A 73 0.32 1.93 -2.59
C MET A 73 0.20 0.40 -2.64
N ASN A 74 1.33 -0.30 -2.53
CA ASN A 74 1.35 -1.77 -2.52
C ASN A 74 0.68 -2.38 -1.28
N LEU A 75 0.54 -1.65 -0.19
CA LEU A 75 -0.22 -2.07 0.99
C LEU A 75 -1.70 -2.33 0.64
N TYR A 76 -2.31 -1.48 -0.20
CA TYR A 76 -3.72 -1.55 -0.59
C TYR A 76 -3.92 -2.14 -1.99
N GLY A 77 -2.90 -2.13 -2.85
CA GLY A 77 -2.98 -2.52 -4.25
C GLY A 77 -3.24 -4.01 -4.52
N GLY A 78 -3.15 -4.84 -3.50
CA GLY A 78 -3.29 -6.29 -3.65
C GLY A 78 -2.12 -6.93 -4.40
N ARG A 79 -2.07 -8.26 -4.42
CA ARG A 79 -1.00 -9.02 -5.10
C ARG A 79 -1.27 -9.08 -6.60
N PHE A 80 -0.75 -8.13 -7.36
CA PHE A 80 -0.76 -8.19 -8.84
C PHE A 80 0.31 -9.15 -9.37
N TRP A 81 0.07 -10.46 -9.30
CA TRP A 81 1.03 -11.47 -9.76
C TRP A 81 0.75 -12.07 -11.12
N ASP A 82 -0.33 -11.68 -11.82
CA ASP A 82 -0.74 -12.33 -13.06
C ASP A 82 -0.54 -11.53 -14.36
N GLY A 83 0.09 -10.36 -14.28
CA GLY A 83 0.40 -9.56 -15.49
C GLY A 83 -0.82 -8.98 -16.21
N ASN A 84 -2.01 -9.12 -15.66
CA ASN A 84 -3.22 -8.52 -16.23
C ASN A 84 -3.31 -7.05 -15.82
N ILE A 85 -3.22 -6.16 -16.82
CA ILE A 85 -3.42 -4.73 -16.64
C ILE A 85 -4.88 -4.50 -16.21
N PRO A 86 -5.09 -3.83 -15.08
CA PRO A 86 -6.44 -3.56 -14.56
C PRO A 86 -7.24 -2.69 -15.52
N ARG A 87 -8.49 -3.07 -15.79
CA ARG A 87 -9.38 -2.30 -16.67
C ARG A 87 -10.15 -1.19 -15.97
N PHE A 88 -10.04 -1.05 -14.65
CA PHE A 88 -10.68 0.02 -13.88
C PHE A 88 -9.77 0.47 -12.76
N ALA A 89 -9.43 1.73 -12.73
CA ALA A 89 -8.66 2.42 -11.69
C ALA A 89 -7.42 1.64 -11.22
N GLY A 90 -6.78 0.88 -12.10
CA GLY A 90 -5.65 0.04 -11.74
C GLY A 90 -6.02 -1.30 -11.07
N PHE A 91 -7.30 -1.71 -10.98
CA PHE A 91 -7.70 -2.95 -10.29
C PHE A 91 -8.39 -3.97 -11.21
N PRO A 92 -7.94 -5.25 -11.30
CA PRO A 92 -8.59 -6.26 -12.11
C PRO A 92 -9.96 -6.66 -11.54
N ARG A 93 -10.99 -6.76 -12.41
CA ARG A 93 -12.33 -7.23 -12.05
C ARG A 93 -12.41 -8.69 -11.60
N SER A 94 -11.36 -9.47 -11.80
CA SER A 94 -11.32 -10.91 -11.54
C SER A 94 -10.38 -11.28 -10.39
N TYR A 95 -10.43 -10.58 -9.29
CA TYR A 95 -9.76 -11.07 -8.09
C TYR A 95 -10.69 -12.05 -7.37
N PRO A 96 -10.38 -13.37 -7.35
CA PRO A 96 -11.19 -14.35 -6.63
C PRO A 96 -11.10 -14.19 -5.11
N TYR A 97 -10.20 -13.34 -4.65
CA TYR A 97 -10.07 -12.98 -3.25
C TYR A 97 -10.42 -11.50 -3.13
N GLY A 98 -11.67 -11.23 -2.74
CA GLY A 98 -12.19 -9.90 -2.46
C GLY A 98 -11.14 -9.08 -1.71
N GLY A 99 -11.07 -7.78 -2.02
CA GLY A 99 -10.10 -6.84 -1.47
C GLY A 99 -9.86 -7.12 0.01
N ARG A 100 -8.59 -7.15 0.37
CA ARG A 100 -8.18 -7.46 1.73
C ARG A 100 -8.84 -6.48 2.68
N SER A 101 -9.51 -6.97 3.71
CA SER A 101 -9.98 -6.11 4.79
C SER A 101 -8.76 -5.40 5.38
N CYS A 102 -8.83 -4.08 5.56
CA CYS A 102 -7.83 -3.37 6.35
C CYS A 102 -7.85 -3.98 7.75
N THR A 103 -6.73 -4.54 8.16
CA THR A 103 -6.52 -5.08 9.49
C THR A 103 -5.86 -4.03 10.38
N ASP A 104 -5.80 -4.28 11.68
CA ASP A 104 -5.06 -3.41 12.60
C ASP A 104 -3.57 -3.35 12.20
N GLU A 105 -3.02 -4.45 11.67
CA GLU A 105 -1.66 -4.53 11.16
C GLU A 105 -1.45 -3.70 9.88
N ASP A 106 -2.46 -3.60 9.01
CA ASP A 106 -2.37 -2.72 7.83
C ASP A 106 -2.39 -1.24 8.26
N ALA A 107 -3.16 -0.88 9.29
CA ALA A 107 -3.17 0.47 9.86
C ALA A 107 -1.83 0.80 10.51
N GLU A 108 -1.25 -0.10 11.29
CA GLU A 108 0.10 0.06 11.87
C GLU A 108 1.16 0.23 10.78
N THR A 109 1.07 -0.55 9.71
CA THR A 109 2.01 -0.45 8.58
C THR A 109 1.86 0.88 7.83
N LEU A 110 0.63 1.34 7.61
CA LEU A 110 0.37 2.64 7.00
C LEU A 110 0.97 3.77 7.84
N GLU A 111 0.73 3.76 9.15
CA GLU A 111 1.28 4.73 10.09
C GLU A 111 2.81 4.77 10.04
N LEU A 112 3.46 3.60 10.10
CA LEU A 112 4.92 3.48 9.98
C LEU A 112 5.47 4.11 8.69
N LEU A 113 4.82 3.86 7.56
CA LEU A 113 5.26 4.40 6.28
C LEU A 113 5.04 5.92 6.20
N LEU A 114 3.92 6.42 6.73
CA LEU A 114 3.64 7.85 6.76
C LEU A 114 4.58 8.60 7.70
N GLU A 115 4.88 8.05 8.88
CA GLU A 115 5.89 8.59 9.81
C GLU A 115 7.29 8.62 9.18
N ALA A 116 7.62 7.64 8.34
CA ALA A 116 8.87 7.58 7.60
C ALA A 116 8.92 8.52 6.39
N GLY A 117 7.86 9.27 6.10
CA GLY A 117 7.80 10.27 5.03
C GLY A 117 7.33 9.72 3.68
N ALA A 118 6.45 8.72 3.67
CA ALA A 118 5.81 8.28 2.44
C ALA A 118 4.99 9.40 1.80
N ASP A 119 5.17 9.62 0.49
CA ASP A 119 4.44 10.63 -0.26
C ASP A 119 3.00 10.17 -0.52
N ILE A 120 2.06 10.83 0.16
CA ILE A 120 0.62 10.54 0.07
C ILE A 120 0.00 10.99 -1.26
N ASN A 121 0.65 11.90 -1.98
CA ASN A 121 0.18 12.45 -3.26
C ASN A 121 0.95 11.89 -4.47
N ALA A 122 1.89 10.97 -4.26
CA ALA A 122 2.54 10.26 -5.34
C ALA A 122 1.50 9.64 -6.28
N LYS A 123 1.81 9.63 -7.58
CA LYS A 123 0.95 9.04 -8.61
C LYS A 123 1.67 7.87 -9.29
N ASP A 124 0.96 6.78 -9.47
CA ASP A 124 1.42 5.68 -10.30
C ASP A 124 1.33 6.01 -11.81
N ASN A 125 1.70 5.08 -12.67
CA ASN A 125 1.67 5.28 -14.13
C ASN A 125 0.24 5.47 -14.70
N TRP A 126 -0.79 5.15 -13.93
CA TRP A 126 -2.20 5.36 -14.29
C TRP A 126 -2.79 6.61 -13.63
N GLY A 127 -1.98 7.39 -12.91
CA GLY A 127 -2.40 8.60 -12.20
C GLY A 127 -3.10 8.33 -10.86
N ASN A 128 -3.10 7.09 -10.37
CA ASN A 128 -3.72 6.78 -9.08
C ASN A 128 -2.83 7.25 -7.93
N THR A 129 -3.44 7.87 -6.94
CA THR A 129 -2.83 8.22 -5.65
C THR A 129 -3.14 7.16 -4.60
N LEU A 130 -2.57 7.29 -3.41
CA LEU A 130 -2.88 6.43 -2.28
C LEU A 130 -4.38 6.37 -1.97
N LEU A 131 -5.10 7.51 -2.07
CA LEU A 131 -6.55 7.52 -1.85
C LEU A 131 -7.33 6.68 -2.88
N HIS A 132 -6.89 6.63 -4.14
CA HIS A 132 -7.49 5.74 -5.15
C HIS A 132 -7.30 4.27 -4.76
N TYR A 133 -6.11 3.91 -4.27
CA TYR A 133 -5.82 2.55 -3.80
C TYR A 133 -6.68 2.16 -2.58
N ILE A 134 -6.82 3.06 -1.60
CA ILE A 134 -7.70 2.85 -0.44
C ILE A 134 -9.15 2.67 -0.88
N ALA A 135 -9.66 3.53 -1.78
CA ALA A 135 -11.02 3.43 -2.30
C ALA A 135 -11.24 2.15 -3.15
N GLY A 136 -10.22 1.70 -3.88
CA GLY A 136 -10.24 0.46 -4.65
C GLY A 136 -10.11 -0.82 -3.82
N SER A 137 -9.66 -0.73 -2.58
CA SER A 137 -9.48 -1.86 -1.67
C SER A 137 -10.82 -2.41 -1.15
N SER A 138 -10.81 -3.22 -0.10
CA SER A 138 -12.04 -3.67 0.56
C SER A 138 -12.75 -2.50 1.25
N THR A 139 -14.08 -2.51 1.25
CA THR A 139 -14.91 -1.51 1.97
C THR A 139 -14.74 -1.56 3.50
N ARG A 140 -14.13 -2.62 4.02
CA ARG A 140 -13.87 -2.75 5.45
C ARG A 140 -12.56 -2.08 5.82
N GLY A 141 -12.61 -1.00 6.61
CA GLY A 141 -11.44 -0.25 7.09
C GLY A 141 -10.91 0.81 6.11
N SER A 142 -11.51 0.98 4.93
CA SER A 142 -11.13 1.99 3.95
C SER A 142 -11.27 3.42 4.49
N LYS A 143 -12.35 3.69 5.23
CA LYS A 143 -12.58 4.98 5.88
C LYS A 143 -11.53 5.27 6.95
N GLU A 144 -11.19 4.28 7.77
CA GLU A 144 -10.17 4.40 8.83
C GLU A 144 -8.79 4.67 8.21
N ALA A 145 -8.43 3.97 7.14
CA ALA A 145 -7.21 4.22 6.39
C ALA A 145 -7.19 5.62 5.76
N ALA A 146 -8.29 6.05 5.14
CA ALA A 146 -8.40 7.40 4.59
C ALA A 146 -8.31 8.48 5.69
N ALA A 147 -8.91 8.25 6.86
CA ALA A 147 -8.82 9.16 7.99
C ALA A 147 -7.37 9.29 8.47
N LEU A 148 -6.65 8.18 8.59
CA LEU A 148 -5.24 8.18 8.96
C LEU A 148 -4.40 9.01 7.97
N VAL A 149 -4.61 8.83 6.66
CA VAL A 149 -3.91 9.62 5.63
C VAL A 149 -4.20 11.11 5.76
N MET A 150 -5.45 11.49 6.11
CA MET A 150 -5.82 12.89 6.35
C MET A 150 -5.16 13.47 7.60
N ASP A 151 -4.98 12.67 8.65
CA ASP A 151 -4.35 13.09 9.90
C ASP A 151 -2.83 13.34 9.72
N PHE A 152 -2.19 12.57 8.85
CA PHE A 152 -0.75 12.74 8.56
C PHE A 152 -0.43 13.83 7.54
N GLY A 153 -1.40 14.27 6.74
CA GLY A 153 -1.11 15.27 5.72
C GLY A 153 -2.35 15.81 5.03
N SER A 154 -2.14 16.44 3.89
CA SER A 154 -3.19 17.02 3.07
C SER A 154 -3.24 16.28 1.72
N PRO A 155 -3.86 15.10 1.65
CA PRO A 155 -4.01 14.39 0.40
C PRO A 155 -4.91 15.20 -0.55
N ASP A 156 -4.59 15.17 -1.84
CA ASP A 156 -5.45 15.77 -2.86
C ASP A 156 -6.67 14.86 -3.12
N VAL A 157 -7.77 15.17 -2.44
CA VAL A 157 -9.04 14.42 -2.54
C VAL A 157 -9.67 14.60 -3.92
N SER A 158 -9.37 15.72 -4.60
CA SER A 158 -9.88 16.04 -5.93
C SER A 158 -9.05 15.44 -7.06
N ALA A 159 -7.92 14.81 -6.75
CA ALA A 159 -7.07 14.17 -7.74
C ALA A 159 -7.86 13.16 -8.56
N VAL A 160 -7.68 13.21 -9.89
CA VAL A 160 -8.22 12.21 -10.80
C VAL A 160 -7.10 11.41 -11.44
N ASN A 161 -7.39 10.15 -11.71
CA ASN A 161 -6.49 9.26 -12.45
C ASN A 161 -6.61 9.48 -13.97
N ASN A 162 -5.90 8.69 -14.78
CA ASN A 162 -5.90 8.82 -16.24
C ASN A 162 -7.25 8.45 -16.89
N GLU A 163 -8.16 7.82 -16.15
CA GLU A 163 -9.54 7.53 -16.58
C GLU A 163 -10.51 8.66 -16.19
N GLY A 164 -10.02 9.70 -15.50
CA GLY A 164 -10.83 10.83 -15.02
C GLY A 164 -11.61 10.49 -13.73
N LEU A 165 -11.29 9.39 -13.06
CA LEU A 165 -11.96 8.98 -11.83
C LEU A 165 -11.21 9.53 -10.61
N SER A 166 -11.95 10.07 -9.66
CA SER A 166 -11.45 10.40 -8.32
C SER A 166 -11.59 9.21 -7.35
N ALA A 167 -10.94 9.31 -6.20
CA ALA A 167 -11.13 8.32 -5.13
C ALA A 167 -12.60 8.20 -4.69
N LEU A 168 -13.35 9.32 -4.74
CA LEU A 168 -14.79 9.34 -4.45
C LEU A 168 -15.58 8.53 -5.48
N ASP A 169 -15.29 8.68 -6.78
CA ASP A 169 -15.95 7.93 -7.84
C ASP A 169 -15.72 6.43 -7.69
N ILE A 170 -14.50 6.02 -7.36
CA ILE A 170 -14.16 4.62 -7.09
C ILE A 170 -14.93 4.09 -5.88
N ALA A 171 -15.01 4.86 -4.79
CA ALA A 171 -15.76 4.47 -3.59
C ALA A 171 -17.26 4.30 -3.90
N MET A 172 -17.83 5.16 -4.76
CA MET A 172 -19.21 5.05 -5.23
C MET A 172 -19.42 3.77 -6.06
N GLU A 173 -18.52 3.46 -6.98
CA GLU A 173 -18.58 2.22 -7.79
C GLU A 173 -18.50 0.95 -6.93
N LYS A 174 -17.73 1.01 -5.84
CA LYS A 174 -17.59 -0.08 -4.86
C LYS A 174 -18.76 -0.17 -3.88
N ASN A 175 -19.68 0.79 -3.90
CA ASN A 175 -20.77 0.93 -2.92
C ASN A 175 -20.23 1.05 -1.47
N ASP A 176 -19.07 1.67 -1.28
CA ASP A 176 -18.54 1.96 0.05
C ASP A 176 -19.16 3.24 0.61
N GLU A 177 -20.40 3.13 1.13
CA GLU A 177 -21.12 4.27 1.69
C GLU A 177 -20.35 4.99 2.81
N THR A 178 -19.53 4.26 3.57
CA THR A 178 -18.81 4.82 4.72
C THR A 178 -17.68 5.73 4.24
N LEU A 179 -16.89 5.28 3.26
CA LEU A 179 -15.85 6.07 2.64
C LEU A 179 -16.42 7.22 1.82
N VAL A 180 -17.51 7.01 1.06
CA VAL A 180 -18.21 8.08 0.31
C VAL A 180 -18.61 9.21 1.23
N LYS A 181 -19.32 8.91 2.34
CA LYS A 181 -19.73 9.92 3.33
C LYS A 181 -18.55 10.64 3.98
N PHE A 182 -17.41 9.95 4.11
CA PHE A 182 -16.21 10.53 4.66
C PHE A 182 -15.56 11.49 3.65
N LEU A 183 -15.30 11.04 2.42
CA LEU A 183 -14.63 11.86 1.39
C LEU A 183 -15.44 13.11 1.00
N LEU A 184 -16.78 13.03 0.98
CA LEU A 184 -17.65 14.19 0.73
C LEU A 184 -17.50 15.35 1.72
N LYS A 185 -16.83 15.15 2.85
CA LYS A 185 -16.56 16.24 3.81
C LYS A 185 -15.34 17.08 3.42
N TYR A 186 -14.52 16.56 2.51
CA TYR A 186 -13.25 17.15 2.11
C TYR A 186 -13.20 17.50 0.62
N SER A 187 -14.26 17.19 -0.14
CA SER A 187 -14.40 17.48 -1.58
C SER A 187 -15.02 18.85 -1.85
#